data_3a1968080b0d7199ae65cafb5e6d1470
#
_entry.id   3a1968080b0d7199ae65cafb5e6d1470
#
_cell.length_a   1.000
_cell.length_b   1.000
_cell.length_c   1.000
_cell.angle_alpha   90.00
_cell.angle_beta   90.00
_cell.angle_gamma   90.00
#
_symmetry.space_group_name_H-M   'P 1'
#
loop_
_entity.id
_entity.type
_entity.pdbx_description
1 polymer ?
#
loop_
_entity_poly.entity_id
_entity_poly.type
_entity_poly.pdbx_seq_one_letter_code
_entity_poly.pdbx_strand_id
1 'polypeptide(L)'
;MSKVATESHAGSAFPGGTCYKVLLWEEGALSPGQLDAWQATRRELLARMRDAGIKGARGTLAKLGAELRELSTRAVITPLSTCAQASLSLTRVGALAAKLQREEQVLAYRLTPCTATVLVELTGEEGIDALVNRWSTSTPEVQWCTSPLVEAISPAEAAEWQEECRTANAESDTDTEADEENAPAFHHVTVLREEAVAALQPAEGRVLVDATLGGGGHTELMLERGATVWGIDQDPAARRAARKRLAAHADRLHIVAGNFRNAVELLRAEGLETADGILADIGISSPQVDQAERGFSFLAEGPLDMRMNPAAPRSAANIVNTAAESELADILWQYGEERASRAIARRIVQERAKAPITTTTQLADIIASVLPRKGKQHPATRSFQALRIAVNDELGALDALLESGLSLLKSGGRFAIITFHSLEDRAVKRYFDRVTRPEIDRPEWPAPRPNPEYAARLVTRKPIVASEAELAANPRARSAKLRVIEKL
;
A
#
# COMPACT_ATOMS: atom_id res chain seq x y z
N MET A 1 19.09 31.14 10.76
CA MET A 1 20.00 31.51 9.65
C MET A 1 21.09 30.44 9.60
N SER A 2 20.86 29.37 8.85
CA SER A 2 21.83 28.29 8.63
C SER A 2 22.46 28.51 7.26
N LYS A 3 23.79 28.54 7.21
CA LYS A 3 24.54 28.73 5.97
C LYS A 3 24.43 27.47 5.11
N VAL A 4 23.86 27.61 3.93
CA VAL A 4 23.95 26.64 2.85
C VAL A 4 25.44 26.52 2.48
N ALA A 5 26.02 25.34 2.60
CA ALA A 5 27.36 25.07 2.09
C ALA A 5 27.22 24.87 0.57
N THR A 6 27.34 25.96 -0.17
CA THR A 6 27.51 25.93 -1.62
C THR A 6 28.99 25.96 -1.94
N GLU A 7 29.55 24.84 -2.36
CA GLU A 7 30.77 24.89 -3.17
C GLU A 7 30.36 25.43 -4.56
N SER A 8 30.67 26.69 -4.82
CA SER A 8 30.45 27.32 -6.11
C SER A 8 31.43 26.74 -7.13
N HIS A 9 30.99 25.79 -7.93
CA HIS A 9 31.70 25.47 -9.18
C HIS A 9 31.26 26.46 -10.26
N ALA A 10 32.17 27.33 -10.63
CA ALA A 10 32.02 28.21 -11.79
C ALA A 10 31.91 27.33 -13.06
N GLY A 11 30.69 27.11 -13.52
CA GLY A 11 30.39 26.31 -14.69
C GLY A 11 30.75 27.02 -15.99
N SER A 12 31.38 26.29 -16.90
CA SER A 12 31.51 26.67 -18.31
C SER A 12 30.11 26.69 -18.95
N ALA A 13 29.79 27.80 -19.63
CA ALA A 13 28.55 27.96 -20.37
C ALA A 13 28.45 26.88 -21.46
N PHE A 14 27.48 25.99 -21.34
CA PHE A 14 27.08 25.07 -22.40
C PHE A 14 26.00 25.71 -23.27
N PRO A 15 25.99 25.48 -24.60
CA PRO A 15 24.88 25.86 -25.46
C PRO A 15 23.72 24.88 -25.30
N GLY A 16 22.96 25.06 -24.26
CA GLY A 16 21.88 24.26 -23.74
C GLY A 16 21.82 24.51 -22.25
N GLY A 17 20.71 24.41 -21.60
CA GLY A 17 20.57 24.69 -20.16
C GLY A 17 21.57 23.92 -19.31
N THR A 18 21.88 24.44 -18.14
CA THR A 18 22.72 23.73 -17.16
C THR A 18 21.87 22.71 -16.40
N CYS A 19 22.33 21.45 -16.38
CA CYS A 19 21.62 20.37 -15.69
C CYS A 19 22.15 20.17 -14.27
N TYR A 20 21.24 19.91 -13.34
CA TYR A 20 21.56 19.66 -11.93
C TYR A 20 20.80 18.46 -11.41
N LYS A 21 21.46 17.62 -10.62
CA LYS A 21 20.81 16.67 -9.72
C LYS A 21 20.59 17.33 -8.36
N VAL A 22 19.35 17.41 -7.92
CA VAL A 22 18.97 17.95 -6.62
C VAL A 22 18.48 16.80 -5.75
N LEU A 23 19.22 16.50 -4.68
CA LEU A 23 18.87 15.49 -3.71
C LEU A 23 18.13 16.13 -2.53
N LEU A 24 16.90 15.70 -2.31
CA LEU A 24 16.02 16.10 -1.22
C LEU A 24 15.87 14.94 -0.23
N TRP A 25 15.94 15.22 1.07
CA TRP A 25 15.72 14.21 2.11
C TRP A 25 14.94 14.79 3.30
N GLU A 26 14.30 13.91 4.06
CA GLU A 26 13.52 14.29 5.21
C GLU A 26 14.42 14.81 6.34
N GLU A 27 13.97 15.88 7.05
CA GLU A 27 14.69 16.42 8.20
C GLU A 27 14.87 15.34 9.27
N GLY A 28 16.11 15.15 9.72
CA GLY A 28 16.50 14.12 10.67
C GLY A 28 16.85 12.76 10.05
N ALA A 29 16.66 12.56 8.72
CA ALA A 29 17.19 11.40 8.03
C ALA A 29 18.70 11.56 7.77
N LEU A 30 19.43 10.42 7.72
CA LEU A 30 20.83 10.45 7.31
C LEU A 30 20.94 10.76 5.81
N SER A 31 21.88 11.63 5.44
CA SER A 31 22.23 11.80 4.02
C SER A 31 22.78 10.48 3.45
N PRO A 32 22.79 10.28 2.12
CA PRO A 32 23.29 9.05 1.52
C PRO A 32 24.72 8.67 2.00
N GLY A 33 25.64 9.62 2.04
CA GLY A 33 26.99 9.36 2.53
C GLY A 33 27.05 9.02 4.05
N GLN A 34 26.20 9.64 4.85
CA GLN A 34 26.05 9.30 6.27
C GLN A 34 25.40 7.94 6.46
N LEU A 35 24.43 7.58 5.61
CA LEU A 35 23.79 6.26 5.62
C LEU A 35 24.79 5.15 5.29
N ASP A 36 25.61 5.34 4.28
CA ASP A 36 26.65 4.38 3.90
C ASP A 36 27.70 4.21 5.01
N ALA A 37 28.16 5.31 5.61
CA ALA A 37 29.06 5.29 6.75
C ALA A 37 28.42 4.59 7.97
N TRP A 38 27.15 4.86 8.25
CA TRP A 38 26.41 4.20 9.32
C TRP A 38 26.26 2.70 9.06
N GLN A 39 25.92 2.31 7.82
CA GLN A 39 25.80 0.90 7.44
C GLN A 39 27.14 0.18 7.51
N ALA A 40 28.24 0.82 7.11
CA ALA A 40 29.59 0.27 7.23
C ALA A 40 29.95 0.03 8.69
N THR A 41 29.77 1.03 9.56
CA THR A 41 30.03 0.91 11.01
C THR A 41 29.16 -0.17 11.65
N ARG A 42 27.88 -0.25 11.28
CA ARG A 42 26.97 -1.30 11.76
C ARG A 42 27.45 -2.69 11.35
N ARG A 43 27.88 -2.88 10.09
CA ARG A 43 28.43 -4.16 9.61
C ARG A 43 29.67 -4.57 10.37
N GLU A 44 30.58 -3.63 10.63
CA GLU A 44 31.79 -3.88 11.40
C GLU A 44 31.49 -4.30 12.85
N LEU A 45 30.59 -3.58 13.54
CA LEU A 45 30.15 -3.93 14.89
C LEU A 45 29.54 -5.32 14.95
N LEU A 46 28.67 -5.68 13.99
CA LEU A 46 28.08 -7.01 13.92
C LEU A 46 29.11 -8.11 13.67
N ALA A 47 30.14 -7.86 12.83
CA ALA A 47 31.24 -8.80 12.61
C ALA A 47 32.04 -9.01 13.89
N ARG A 48 32.39 -7.93 14.62
CA ARG A 48 33.07 -7.98 15.91
C ARG A 48 32.24 -8.71 16.98
N MET A 49 30.93 -8.51 17.00
CA MET A 49 30.04 -9.25 17.91
C MET A 49 30.02 -10.75 17.60
N ARG A 50 30.02 -11.13 16.32
CA ARG A 50 30.08 -12.54 15.89
C ARG A 50 31.39 -13.19 16.36
N ASP A 51 32.50 -12.52 16.14
CA ASP A 51 33.83 -13.02 16.55
C ASP A 51 33.94 -13.16 18.08
N ALA A 52 33.44 -12.17 18.83
CA ALA A 52 33.38 -12.23 20.28
C ALA A 52 32.45 -13.35 20.80
N GLY A 53 31.35 -13.63 20.08
CA GLY A 53 30.43 -14.73 20.37
C GLY A 53 31.11 -16.10 20.21
N ILE A 54 31.81 -16.29 19.09
CA ILE A 54 32.62 -17.52 18.83
C ILE A 54 33.66 -17.76 19.91
N LYS A 55 34.29 -16.69 20.40
CA LYS A 55 35.32 -16.76 21.47
C LYS A 55 34.74 -16.83 22.88
N GLY A 56 33.41 -16.84 23.04
CA GLY A 56 32.74 -16.86 24.35
C GLY A 56 32.96 -15.63 25.23
N ALA A 57 33.35 -14.49 24.64
CA ALA A 57 33.75 -13.26 25.33
C ALA A 57 32.51 -12.43 25.75
N ARG A 58 31.76 -12.87 26.76
CA ARG A 58 30.50 -12.25 27.22
C ARG A 58 30.61 -10.76 27.55
N GLY A 59 31.70 -10.33 28.20
CA GLY A 59 31.95 -8.93 28.54
C GLY A 59 32.12 -8.04 27.30
N THR A 60 32.83 -8.54 26.29
CA THR A 60 33.03 -7.88 25.00
C THR A 60 31.71 -7.78 24.23
N LEU A 61 30.90 -8.84 24.25
CA LEU A 61 29.56 -8.83 23.64
C LEU A 61 28.63 -7.77 24.24
N ALA A 62 28.63 -7.64 25.57
CA ALA A 62 27.81 -6.62 26.25
C ALA A 62 28.24 -5.20 25.86
N LYS A 63 29.55 -4.93 25.77
CA LYS A 63 30.11 -3.65 25.34
C LYS A 63 29.77 -3.32 23.89
N LEU A 64 30.00 -4.26 22.97
CA LEU A 64 29.64 -4.09 21.54
C LEU A 64 28.14 -3.92 21.34
N GLY A 65 27.31 -4.60 22.13
CA GLY A 65 25.86 -4.41 22.13
C GLY A 65 25.43 -3.03 22.60
N ALA A 66 26.15 -2.40 23.53
CA ALA A 66 25.92 -1.02 23.92
C ALA A 66 26.33 -0.04 22.82
N GLU A 67 27.49 -0.25 22.17
CA GLU A 67 27.96 0.55 21.02
C GLU A 67 26.95 0.48 19.85
N LEU A 68 26.38 -0.69 19.57
CA LEU A 68 25.38 -0.87 18.51
C LEU A 68 24.06 -0.14 18.85
N ARG A 69 23.63 -0.15 20.12
CA ARG A 69 22.46 0.63 20.56
C ARG A 69 22.71 2.13 20.43
N GLU A 70 23.86 2.62 20.85
CA GLU A 70 24.25 4.02 20.72
C GLU A 70 24.30 4.46 19.25
N LEU A 71 24.88 3.63 18.36
CA LEU A 71 24.86 3.89 16.93
C LEU A 71 23.44 3.97 16.38
N SER A 72 22.54 3.09 16.86
CA SER A 72 21.12 3.07 16.43
C SER A 72 20.33 4.28 16.94
N THR A 73 20.68 4.86 18.09
CA THR A 73 20.03 6.07 18.63
C THR A 73 20.52 7.35 17.98
N ARG A 74 21.75 7.37 17.44
CA ARG A 74 22.29 8.50 16.68
C ARG A 74 21.76 8.57 15.25
N ALA A 75 21.33 7.44 14.72
CA ALA A 75 20.62 7.40 13.46
C ALA A 75 19.14 7.63 13.73
N VAL A 76 18.59 8.71 13.25
CA VAL A 76 17.13 8.95 13.24
C VAL A 76 16.41 7.96 12.31
N ILE A 77 17.15 7.15 11.56
CA ILE A 77 16.68 5.89 11.03
C ILE A 77 16.57 4.93 12.20
N THR A 78 15.47 5.05 12.92
CA THR A 78 15.01 3.97 13.78
C THR A 78 14.95 2.72 12.89
N PRO A 79 15.67 1.63 13.20
CA PRO A 79 15.60 0.46 12.37
C PRO A 79 14.15 0.04 12.31
N LEU A 80 13.50 0.16 11.16
CA LEU A 80 12.28 -0.51 10.69
C LEU A 80 11.13 -0.79 11.70
N SER A 81 11.23 -0.35 12.95
CA SER A 81 10.17 -0.47 13.95
C SER A 81 9.04 0.56 13.78
N THR A 82 9.21 1.52 12.87
CA THR A 82 8.17 2.47 12.49
C THR A 82 7.93 2.45 10.98
N CYS A 83 7.40 1.33 10.48
CA CYS A 83 6.85 1.22 9.12
C CYS A 83 5.91 2.39 8.76
N ALA A 84 5.25 2.97 9.76
CA ALA A 84 4.40 4.15 9.57
C ALA A 84 5.19 5.40 9.17
N GLN A 85 6.38 5.64 9.75
CA GLN A 85 7.20 6.82 9.41
C GLN A 85 7.88 6.68 8.04
N ALA A 86 8.38 5.49 7.70
CA ALA A 86 8.93 5.25 6.36
C ALA A 86 7.86 5.35 5.26
N SER A 87 6.64 4.90 5.54
CA SER A 87 5.50 5.04 4.63
C SER A 87 5.05 6.50 4.48
N LEU A 88 5.02 7.28 5.57
CA LEU A 88 4.74 8.72 5.56
C LEU A 88 5.82 9.50 4.78
N SER A 89 7.09 9.14 4.98
CA SER A 89 8.22 9.74 4.26
C SER A 89 8.14 9.46 2.75
N LEU A 90 7.87 8.23 2.33
CA LEU A 90 7.65 7.88 0.91
C LEU A 90 6.48 8.64 0.31
N THR A 91 5.39 8.83 1.06
CA THR A 91 4.22 9.57 0.59
C THR A 91 4.52 11.05 0.42
N ARG A 92 5.24 11.66 1.38
CA ARG A 92 5.65 13.07 1.31
C ARG A 92 6.65 13.31 0.18
N VAL A 93 7.68 12.48 0.07
CA VAL A 93 8.69 12.56 -0.99
C VAL A 93 8.06 12.31 -2.36
N GLY A 94 7.12 11.36 -2.46
CA GLY A 94 6.35 11.09 -3.67
C GLY A 94 5.45 12.25 -4.08
N ALA A 95 4.73 12.86 -3.15
CA ALA A 95 3.91 14.04 -3.40
C ALA A 95 4.75 15.24 -3.84
N LEU A 96 5.91 15.43 -3.20
CA LEU A 96 6.88 16.46 -3.60
C LEU A 96 7.38 16.23 -5.02
N ALA A 97 7.82 15.01 -5.34
CA ALA A 97 8.33 14.70 -6.68
C ALA A 97 7.25 14.88 -7.76
N ALA A 98 6.01 14.44 -7.51
CA ALA A 98 4.89 14.64 -8.41
C ALA A 98 4.55 16.12 -8.62
N LYS A 99 4.72 16.95 -7.58
CA LYS A 99 4.52 18.40 -7.68
C LYS A 99 5.64 19.06 -8.43
N LEU A 100 6.90 18.70 -8.15
CA LEU A 100 8.07 19.25 -8.85
C LEU A 100 8.11 18.81 -10.32
N GLN A 101 7.60 17.65 -10.67
CA GLN A 101 7.50 17.18 -12.06
C GLN A 101 6.58 18.04 -12.93
N ARG A 102 5.69 18.83 -12.33
CA ARG A 102 4.85 19.82 -13.05
C ARG A 102 5.60 21.11 -13.37
N GLU A 103 6.79 21.31 -12.81
CA GLU A 103 7.67 22.44 -13.14
C GLU A 103 8.37 22.12 -14.45
N GLU A 104 8.35 23.04 -15.42
CA GLU A 104 8.96 22.85 -16.76
C GLU A 104 10.45 22.51 -16.72
N GLN A 105 11.13 22.86 -15.62
CA GLN A 105 12.56 22.65 -15.42
C GLN A 105 12.91 21.24 -14.93
N VAL A 106 11.94 20.43 -14.51
CA VAL A 106 12.18 19.09 -13.99
C VAL A 106 12.10 18.06 -15.10
N LEU A 107 13.22 17.45 -15.44
CA LEU A 107 13.33 16.45 -16.52
C LEU A 107 13.02 15.03 -16.07
N ALA A 108 13.42 14.66 -14.85
CA ALA A 108 13.22 13.32 -14.31
C ALA A 108 13.36 13.33 -12.79
N TYR A 109 12.88 12.28 -12.13
CA TYR A 109 13.12 12.06 -10.70
C TYR A 109 13.23 10.57 -10.37
N ARG A 110 13.95 10.28 -9.27
CA ARG A 110 14.04 8.93 -8.69
C ARG A 110 13.73 9.00 -7.20
N LEU A 111 12.85 8.11 -6.72
CA LEU A 111 12.48 8.03 -5.31
C LEU A 111 13.18 6.87 -4.63
N THR A 112 13.64 7.12 -3.41
CA THR A 112 14.06 6.08 -2.48
C THR A 112 13.37 6.32 -1.14
N PRO A 113 13.32 5.34 -0.22
CA PRO A 113 12.83 5.62 1.13
C PRO A 113 13.60 6.81 1.73
N CYS A 114 12.91 7.85 2.15
CA CYS A 114 13.42 9.08 2.76
C CYS A 114 14.15 10.06 1.82
N THR A 115 14.33 9.76 0.54
CA THR A 115 15.00 10.69 -0.40
C THR A 115 14.30 10.79 -1.75
N ALA A 116 14.40 11.95 -2.38
CA ALA A 116 14.08 12.15 -3.80
C ALA A 116 15.28 12.77 -4.50
N THR A 117 15.71 12.22 -5.62
CA THR A 117 16.67 12.84 -6.52
C THR A 117 15.89 13.39 -7.70
N VAL A 118 16.03 14.69 -7.98
CA VAL A 118 15.34 15.39 -9.06
C VAL A 118 16.38 15.90 -10.05
N LEU A 119 16.19 15.61 -11.32
CA LEU A 119 16.99 16.15 -12.41
C LEU A 119 16.33 17.44 -12.91
N VAL A 120 17.07 18.53 -12.90
CA VAL A 120 16.60 19.87 -13.28
C VAL A 120 17.45 20.42 -14.40
N GLU A 121 16.84 21.01 -15.42
CA GLU A 121 17.51 21.81 -16.44
C GLU A 121 17.11 23.28 -16.28
N LEU A 122 18.12 24.17 -16.14
CA LEU A 122 17.92 25.60 -16.06
C LEU A 122 18.24 26.24 -17.44
N THR A 123 17.20 26.76 -18.08
CA THR A 123 17.30 27.41 -19.40
C THR A 123 17.26 28.95 -19.33
N GLY A 124 17.08 29.52 -18.14
CA GLY A 124 16.91 30.95 -17.90
C GLY A 124 17.97 31.57 -16.99
N GLU A 125 17.74 32.81 -16.59
CA GLU A 125 18.64 33.56 -15.68
C GLU A 125 18.51 33.14 -14.21
N GLU A 126 17.52 32.31 -13.87
CA GLU A 126 17.32 31.80 -12.50
C GLU A 126 18.39 30.78 -12.16
N GLY A 127 19.20 31.02 -11.14
CA GLY A 127 20.19 30.08 -10.65
C GLY A 127 19.54 28.95 -9.82
N ILE A 128 20.22 27.81 -9.75
CA ILE A 128 19.72 26.62 -8.99
C ILE A 128 19.38 26.95 -7.53
N ASP A 129 20.17 27.81 -6.88
CA ASP A 129 19.93 28.24 -5.50
C ASP A 129 18.61 29.03 -5.36
N ALA A 130 18.27 29.86 -6.36
CA ALA A 130 17.02 30.60 -6.38
C ALA A 130 15.82 29.63 -6.56
N LEU A 131 15.94 28.65 -7.44
CA LEU A 131 14.95 27.60 -7.65
C LEU A 131 14.71 26.78 -6.37
N VAL A 132 15.78 26.30 -5.72
CA VAL A 132 15.70 25.52 -4.48
C VAL A 132 15.11 26.37 -3.34
N ASN A 133 15.48 27.63 -3.22
CA ASN A 133 14.91 28.56 -2.25
C ASN A 133 13.42 28.80 -2.51
N ARG A 134 13.02 28.96 -3.78
CA ARG A 134 11.62 29.08 -4.17
C ARG A 134 10.83 27.83 -3.76
N TRP A 135 11.34 26.65 -4.02
CA TRP A 135 10.71 25.40 -3.57
C TRP A 135 10.56 25.35 -2.05
N SER A 136 11.59 25.70 -1.30
CA SER A 136 11.59 25.71 0.16
C SER A 136 10.57 26.70 0.76
N THR A 137 10.25 27.79 0.05
CA THR A 137 9.31 28.81 0.52
C THR A 137 7.88 28.64 0.02
N SER A 138 7.71 28.13 -1.20
CA SER A 138 6.39 28.02 -1.86
C SER A 138 5.75 26.65 -1.72
N THR A 139 6.51 25.65 -1.28
CA THR A 139 6.05 24.27 -1.21
C THR A 139 6.15 23.77 0.23
N PRO A 140 5.04 23.74 1.01
CA PRO A 140 5.07 23.29 2.42
C PRO A 140 5.70 21.92 2.59
N GLU A 141 5.60 21.06 1.56
CA GLU A 141 6.17 19.73 1.53
C GLU A 141 7.71 19.73 1.51
N VAL A 142 8.35 20.83 1.09
CA VAL A 142 9.82 20.97 1.09
C VAL A 142 10.35 21.54 2.41
N GLN A 143 9.50 22.10 3.26
CA GLN A 143 9.92 22.69 4.56
C GLN A 143 10.53 21.63 5.51
N TRP A 144 10.29 20.36 5.26
CA TRP A 144 10.89 19.25 6.01
C TRP A 144 12.27 18.81 5.47
N CYS A 145 12.72 19.36 4.32
CA CYS A 145 14.04 19.09 3.77
C CYS A 145 15.09 20.00 4.43
N THR A 146 16.11 19.40 5.02
CA THR A 146 17.29 20.16 5.49
C THR A 146 18.36 20.14 4.42
N SER A 147 18.74 21.33 3.93
CA SER A 147 19.91 21.53 3.07
C SER A 147 20.03 20.55 1.89
N PRO A 148 19.22 20.71 0.82
CA PRO A 148 19.32 19.83 -0.35
C PRO A 148 20.73 19.86 -0.93
N LEU A 149 21.23 18.68 -1.32
CA LEU A 149 22.50 18.57 -2.06
C LEU A 149 22.23 18.84 -3.53
N VAL A 150 23.03 19.73 -4.12
CA VAL A 150 22.94 20.09 -5.52
C VAL A 150 24.24 19.70 -6.22
N GLU A 151 24.13 18.90 -7.27
CA GLU A 151 25.25 18.46 -8.10
C GLU A 151 25.02 18.93 -9.54
N ALA A 152 25.96 19.74 -10.06
CA ALA A 152 25.96 20.11 -11.48
C ALA A 152 26.48 18.93 -12.30
N ILE A 153 25.75 18.55 -13.36
CA ILE A 153 26.10 17.43 -14.23
C ILE A 153 26.15 17.90 -15.70
N SER A 154 26.89 17.19 -16.51
CA SER A 154 26.95 17.47 -17.94
C SER A 154 25.62 17.08 -18.63
N PRO A 155 25.28 17.71 -19.78
CA PRO A 155 24.10 17.31 -20.55
C PRO A 155 24.11 15.83 -20.97
N ALA A 156 25.29 15.24 -21.19
CA ALA A 156 25.42 13.82 -21.51
C ALA A 156 25.05 12.95 -20.33
N GLU A 157 25.56 13.25 -19.12
CA GLU A 157 25.20 12.53 -17.88
C GLU A 157 23.71 12.74 -17.53
N ALA A 158 23.16 13.93 -17.81
CA ALA A 158 21.74 14.21 -17.61
C ALA A 158 20.88 13.34 -18.52
N ALA A 159 21.25 13.19 -19.80
CA ALA A 159 20.55 12.35 -20.76
C ALA A 159 20.64 10.86 -20.37
N GLU A 160 21.82 10.40 -19.95
CA GLU A 160 22.02 9.03 -19.47
C GLU A 160 21.18 8.75 -18.22
N TRP A 161 21.20 9.65 -17.25
CA TRP A 161 20.41 9.50 -16.02
C TRP A 161 18.90 9.60 -16.27
N GLN A 162 18.46 10.45 -17.20
CA GLN A 162 17.06 10.53 -17.63
C GLN A 162 16.60 9.21 -18.28
N GLU A 163 17.47 8.60 -19.11
CA GLU A 163 17.21 7.30 -19.71
C GLU A 163 17.20 6.17 -18.67
N GLU A 164 18.12 6.19 -17.70
CA GLU A 164 18.08 5.28 -16.56
C GLU A 164 16.80 5.43 -15.72
N CYS A 165 16.33 6.64 -15.50
CA CYS A 165 15.06 6.88 -14.81
C CYS A 165 13.87 6.42 -15.66
N ARG A 166 13.93 6.61 -16.98
CA ARG A 166 12.91 6.15 -17.92
C ARG A 166 12.87 4.63 -17.99
N THR A 167 14.03 3.96 -18.05
CA THR A 167 14.13 2.50 -18.02
C THR A 167 13.76 1.95 -16.65
N ALA A 168 14.19 2.53 -15.54
CA ALA A 168 13.78 2.11 -14.20
C ALA A 168 12.28 2.34 -13.93
N ASN A 169 11.71 3.44 -14.45
CA ASN A 169 10.27 3.68 -14.42
C ASN A 169 9.55 2.82 -15.48
N ALA A 170 10.18 2.52 -16.61
CA ALA A 170 9.69 1.61 -17.63
C ALA A 170 9.87 0.15 -17.19
N GLU A 171 10.92 -0.24 -16.49
CA GLU A 171 11.06 -1.55 -15.86
C GLU A 171 10.08 -1.72 -14.70
N SER A 172 9.65 -0.66 -14.02
CA SER A 172 8.44 -0.67 -13.21
C SER A 172 7.15 -0.73 -14.04
N ASP A 173 7.20 -0.34 -15.33
CA ASP A 173 6.10 -0.38 -16.30
C ASP A 173 6.29 -1.45 -17.39
N THR A 174 7.51 -2.00 -17.60
CA THR A 174 7.84 -2.99 -18.66
C THR A 174 8.36 -4.31 -18.11
N ASP A 175 7.83 -4.82 -17.01
CA ASP A 175 7.83 -6.25 -16.87
C ASP A 175 6.89 -6.80 -17.96
N THR A 176 7.55 -7.32 -19.02
CA THR A 176 7.00 -8.26 -19.99
C THR A 176 6.10 -7.76 -21.12
N GLU A 177 6.70 -7.30 -22.21
CA GLU A 177 6.12 -7.58 -23.55
C GLU A 177 6.58 -8.94 -24.14
N ALA A 178 7.54 -9.63 -23.53
CA ALA A 178 8.15 -10.83 -24.12
C ALA A 178 7.52 -12.18 -23.69
N ASP A 179 6.71 -12.22 -22.62
CA ASP A 179 6.09 -13.46 -22.13
C ASP A 179 4.56 -13.55 -22.31
N GLU A 180 3.92 -12.57 -22.97
CA GLU A 180 2.45 -12.51 -23.08
C GLU A 180 1.85 -13.32 -24.25
N GLU A 181 2.65 -13.90 -25.17
CA GLU A 181 2.08 -14.68 -26.30
C GLU A 181 1.60 -16.10 -25.93
N ASN A 182 1.88 -16.58 -24.70
CA ASN A 182 1.47 -17.91 -24.21
C ASN A 182 0.80 -17.96 -22.83
N ALA A 183 0.40 -16.85 -22.26
CA ALA A 183 -0.39 -16.88 -21.03
C ALA A 183 -1.85 -17.21 -21.35
N PRO A 184 -2.47 -18.21 -20.69
CA PRO A 184 -3.88 -18.52 -20.92
C PRO A 184 -4.73 -17.29 -20.63
N ALA A 185 -5.66 -16.98 -21.55
CA ALA A 185 -6.57 -15.84 -21.42
C ALA A 185 -7.23 -15.81 -20.05
N PHE A 186 -6.92 -14.80 -19.27
CA PHE A 186 -7.32 -14.69 -17.87
C PHE A 186 -8.78 -14.26 -17.78
N HIS A 187 -9.70 -15.21 -17.63
CA HIS A 187 -11.11 -14.93 -17.35
C HIS A 187 -11.31 -14.68 -15.85
N HIS A 188 -11.01 -13.45 -15.43
CA HIS A 188 -11.42 -12.98 -14.11
C HIS A 188 -12.91 -12.63 -14.11
N VAL A 189 -13.72 -13.45 -13.45
CA VAL A 189 -15.13 -13.14 -13.24
C VAL A 189 -15.23 -12.25 -11.99
N THR A 190 -15.60 -10.99 -12.21
CA THR A 190 -15.80 -10.00 -11.13
C THR A 190 -17.00 -10.41 -10.27
N VAL A 191 -16.83 -10.41 -8.96
CA VAL A 191 -17.83 -10.88 -8.00
C VAL A 191 -18.94 -9.83 -7.84
N LEU A 192 -20.22 -10.26 -7.86
CA LEU A 192 -21.39 -9.37 -7.69
C LEU A 192 -21.35 -8.13 -8.62
N ARG A 193 -20.80 -8.32 -9.85
CA ARG A 193 -20.52 -7.23 -10.78
C ARG A 193 -21.77 -6.38 -11.09
N GLU A 194 -22.86 -7.02 -11.46
CA GLU A 194 -24.10 -6.34 -11.82
C GLU A 194 -24.76 -5.70 -10.60
N GLU A 195 -24.83 -6.42 -9.48
CA GLU A 195 -25.47 -5.98 -8.25
C GLU A 195 -24.77 -4.77 -7.64
N ALA A 196 -23.43 -4.81 -7.59
CA ALA A 196 -22.63 -3.73 -7.02
C ALA A 196 -22.73 -2.46 -7.87
N VAL A 197 -22.60 -2.60 -9.19
CA VAL A 197 -22.68 -1.47 -10.10
C VAL A 197 -24.10 -0.91 -10.18
N ALA A 198 -25.13 -1.75 -10.22
CA ALA A 198 -26.52 -1.30 -10.19
C ALA A 198 -26.85 -0.56 -8.89
N ALA A 199 -26.30 -0.99 -7.76
CA ALA A 199 -26.49 -0.31 -6.48
C ALA A 199 -25.97 1.12 -6.48
N LEU A 200 -24.90 1.43 -7.23
CA LEU A 200 -24.32 2.77 -7.37
C LEU A 200 -25.06 3.65 -8.38
N GLN A 201 -25.92 3.08 -9.22
CA GLN A 201 -26.71 3.81 -10.23
C GLN A 201 -25.82 4.64 -11.19
N PRO A 202 -24.84 4.05 -11.88
CA PRO A 202 -24.04 4.78 -12.85
C PRO A 202 -24.89 5.37 -13.96
N ALA A 203 -24.56 6.59 -14.36
CA ALA A 203 -25.20 7.31 -15.45
C ALA A 203 -24.25 8.42 -15.96
N GLU A 204 -24.54 8.99 -17.10
CA GLU A 204 -23.83 10.15 -17.63
C GLU A 204 -23.86 11.31 -16.62
N GLY A 205 -22.72 11.97 -16.44
CA GLY A 205 -22.53 13.07 -15.48
C GLY A 205 -22.36 12.65 -14.02
N ARG A 206 -22.48 11.34 -13.69
CA ARG A 206 -22.17 10.86 -12.35
C ARG A 206 -20.69 10.51 -12.20
N VAL A 207 -20.13 10.85 -11.05
CA VAL A 207 -18.75 10.56 -10.68
C VAL A 207 -18.72 9.46 -9.63
N LEU A 208 -18.12 8.34 -9.94
CA LEU A 208 -18.02 7.18 -9.07
C LEU A 208 -16.56 6.90 -8.69
N VAL A 209 -16.36 6.33 -7.52
CA VAL A 209 -15.07 5.88 -7.02
C VAL A 209 -15.08 4.36 -6.91
N ASP A 210 -14.07 3.73 -7.51
CA ASP A 210 -13.72 2.33 -7.27
C ASP A 210 -12.47 2.32 -6.37
N ALA A 211 -12.67 2.13 -5.07
CA ALA A 211 -11.58 2.18 -4.09
C ALA A 211 -10.65 0.96 -4.17
N THR A 212 -11.00 -0.04 -4.97
CA THR A 212 -10.31 -1.33 -5.14
C THR A 212 -10.32 -1.73 -6.61
N LEU A 213 -9.71 -0.90 -7.46
CA LEU A 213 -9.77 -0.99 -8.91
C LEU A 213 -9.46 -2.41 -9.46
N GLY A 214 -8.43 -3.08 -8.90
CA GLY A 214 -8.00 -4.40 -9.38
C GLY A 214 -7.78 -4.41 -10.88
N GLY A 215 -8.30 -5.42 -11.56
CA GLY A 215 -8.30 -5.50 -13.02
C GLY A 215 -9.37 -4.69 -13.73
N GLY A 216 -10.11 -3.83 -13.03
CA GLY A 216 -11.09 -2.89 -13.59
C GLY A 216 -12.45 -3.48 -13.94
N GLY A 217 -12.82 -4.65 -13.40
CA GLY A 217 -14.06 -5.33 -13.83
C GLY A 217 -15.35 -4.61 -13.43
N HIS A 218 -15.44 -4.03 -12.23
CA HIS A 218 -16.55 -3.18 -11.82
C HIS A 218 -16.50 -1.83 -12.55
N THR A 219 -15.30 -1.25 -12.62
CA THR A 219 -15.05 0.03 -13.29
C THR A 219 -15.47 0.01 -14.75
N GLU A 220 -15.19 -1.08 -15.48
CA GLU A 220 -15.62 -1.25 -16.86
C GLU A 220 -17.13 -1.07 -17.01
N LEU A 221 -17.93 -1.76 -16.20
CA LEU A 221 -19.38 -1.66 -16.26
C LEU A 221 -19.91 -0.28 -15.84
N MET A 222 -19.24 0.40 -14.89
CA MET A 222 -19.58 1.78 -14.54
C MET A 222 -19.35 2.75 -15.71
N LEU A 223 -18.21 2.59 -16.41
CA LEU A 223 -17.85 3.39 -17.59
C LEU A 223 -18.77 3.11 -18.78
N GLU A 224 -19.11 1.83 -19.06
CA GLU A 224 -20.09 1.42 -20.06
C GLU A 224 -21.46 2.06 -19.85
N ARG A 225 -21.85 2.26 -18.57
CA ARG A 225 -23.11 2.93 -18.20
C ARG A 225 -23.00 4.46 -18.15
N GLY A 226 -21.91 5.05 -18.63
CA GLY A 226 -21.75 6.48 -18.83
C GLY A 226 -21.11 7.25 -17.69
N ALA A 227 -20.77 6.63 -16.56
CA ALA A 227 -20.15 7.33 -15.44
C ALA A 227 -18.69 7.73 -15.73
N THR A 228 -18.22 8.76 -15.02
CA THR A 228 -16.78 9.01 -14.84
C THR A 228 -16.30 8.25 -13.61
N VAL A 229 -15.17 7.55 -13.69
CA VAL A 229 -14.70 6.68 -12.62
C VAL A 229 -13.29 7.05 -12.17
N TRP A 230 -13.13 7.16 -10.85
CA TRP A 230 -11.85 7.28 -10.17
C TRP A 230 -11.51 5.94 -9.52
N GLY A 231 -10.50 5.27 -10.04
CA GLY A 231 -10.06 3.95 -9.56
C GLY A 231 -8.80 4.07 -8.71
N ILE A 232 -8.80 3.47 -7.52
CA ILE A 232 -7.64 3.42 -6.62
C ILE A 232 -7.14 1.99 -6.53
N ASP A 233 -5.84 1.79 -6.64
CA ASP A 233 -5.21 0.52 -6.28
C ASP A 233 -3.77 0.74 -5.81
N GLN A 234 -3.33 -0.04 -4.83
CA GLN A 234 -1.96 -0.01 -4.34
C GLN A 234 -1.02 -0.93 -5.15
N ASP A 235 -1.56 -1.92 -5.87
CA ASP A 235 -0.79 -2.85 -6.70
C ASP A 235 -0.50 -2.24 -8.07
N PRO A 236 0.79 -2.00 -8.43
CA PRO A 236 1.14 -1.48 -9.76
C PRO A 236 0.66 -2.39 -10.90
N ALA A 237 0.70 -3.73 -10.72
CA ALA A 237 0.25 -4.67 -11.74
C ALA A 237 -1.25 -4.55 -12.00
N ALA A 238 -2.06 -4.38 -10.95
CA ALA A 238 -3.50 -4.15 -11.07
C ALA A 238 -3.78 -2.86 -11.87
N ARG A 239 -3.10 -1.76 -11.55
CA ARG A 239 -3.27 -0.49 -12.28
C ARG A 239 -2.88 -0.58 -13.75
N ARG A 240 -1.80 -1.33 -14.10
CA ARG A 240 -1.42 -1.59 -15.52
C ARG A 240 -2.50 -2.38 -16.24
N ALA A 241 -2.96 -3.47 -15.63
CA ALA A 241 -4.01 -4.32 -16.20
C ALA A 241 -5.31 -3.52 -16.44
N ALA A 242 -5.72 -2.70 -15.47
CA ALA A 242 -6.89 -1.84 -15.61
C ALA A 242 -6.73 -0.80 -16.73
N ARG A 243 -5.58 -0.13 -16.86
CA ARG A 243 -5.31 0.81 -17.98
C ARG A 243 -5.43 0.13 -19.33
N LYS A 244 -4.84 -1.07 -19.49
CA LYS A 244 -4.93 -1.84 -20.73
C LYS A 244 -6.37 -2.22 -21.05
N ARG A 245 -7.08 -2.78 -20.07
CA ARG A 245 -8.48 -3.22 -20.23
C ARG A 245 -9.43 -2.07 -20.56
N LEU A 246 -9.25 -0.93 -19.90
CA LEU A 246 -10.18 0.20 -19.93
C LEU A 246 -9.75 1.30 -20.93
N ALA A 247 -8.80 1.04 -21.79
CA ALA A 247 -8.23 2.02 -22.73
C ALA A 247 -9.29 2.71 -23.60
N ALA A 248 -10.39 2.03 -23.94
CA ALA A 248 -11.50 2.59 -24.72
C ALA A 248 -12.27 3.70 -23.98
N HIS A 249 -12.10 3.84 -22.66
CA HIS A 249 -12.77 4.79 -21.79
C HIS A 249 -11.80 5.74 -21.06
N ALA A 250 -10.60 5.93 -21.61
CA ALA A 250 -9.52 6.71 -20.99
C ALA A 250 -9.93 8.17 -20.69
N ASP A 251 -10.86 8.72 -21.45
CA ASP A 251 -11.43 10.06 -21.28
C ASP A 251 -12.24 10.25 -19.99
N ARG A 252 -12.78 9.16 -19.43
CA ARG A 252 -13.62 9.15 -18.23
C ARG A 252 -13.05 8.30 -17.08
N LEU A 253 -11.81 7.84 -17.23
CA LEU A 253 -11.10 7.01 -16.25
C LEU A 253 -9.90 7.74 -15.65
N HIS A 254 -9.90 7.88 -14.33
CA HIS A 254 -8.79 8.41 -13.54
C HIS A 254 -8.25 7.30 -12.64
N ILE A 255 -6.95 6.96 -12.78
CA ILE A 255 -6.34 5.90 -11.95
C ILE A 255 -5.35 6.52 -10.98
N VAL A 256 -5.59 6.32 -9.69
CA VAL A 256 -4.81 6.85 -8.57
C VAL A 256 -4.04 5.72 -7.90
N ALA A 257 -2.73 5.93 -7.71
CA ALA A 257 -1.88 4.99 -7.02
C ALA A 257 -1.99 5.17 -5.50
N GLY A 258 -2.37 4.14 -4.77
CA GLY A 258 -2.41 4.21 -3.31
C GLY A 258 -3.31 3.16 -2.68
N ASN A 259 -3.31 3.14 -1.35
CA ASN A 259 -4.16 2.27 -0.56
C ASN A 259 -5.50 2.99 -0.30
N PHE A 260 -6.62 2.29 -0.44
CA PHE A 260 -7.96 2.82 -0.18
C PHE A 260 -8.16 3.34 1.26
N ARG A 261 -7.29 2.98 2.19
CA ARG A 261 -7.18 3.59 3.52
C ARG A 261 -7.18 5.13 3.48
N ASN A 262 -6.46 5.68 2.51
CA ASN A 262 -6.29 7.12 2.31
C ASN A 262 -7.11 7.62 1.11
N ALA A 263 -8.18 6.92 0.73
CA ALA A 263 -8.95 7.21 -0.49
C ALA A 263 -9.37 8.67 -0.59
N VAL A 264 -9.93 9.23 0.49
CA VAL A 264 -10.42 10.61 0.50
C VAL A 264 -9.30 11.63 0.30
N GLU A 265 -8.16 11.42 0.97
CA GLU A 265 -6.99 12.29 0.87
C GLU A 265 -6.37 12.24 -0.53
N LEU A 266 -6.20 11.01 -1.06
CA LEU A 266 -5.64 10.77 -2.39
C LEU A 266 -6.51 11.41 -3.48
N LEU A 267 -7.82 11.22 -3.41
CA LEU A 267 -8.75 11.75 -4.41
C LEU A 267 -8.84 13.27 -4.36
N ARG A 268 -8.84 13.87 -3.16
CA ARG A 268 -8.81 15.33 -3.02
C ARG A 268 -7.51 15.95 -3.52
N ALA A 269 -6.36 15.27 -3.31
CA ALA A 269 -5.08 15.70 -3.86
C ALA A 269 -5.08 15.72 -5.40
N GLU A 270 -5.84 14.82 -6.03
CA GLU A 270 -6.05 14.79 -7.49
C GLU A 270 -7.22 15.69 -7.98
N GLY A 271 -7.85 16.45 -7.06
CA GLY A 271 -8.90 17.43 -7.39
C GLY A 271 -10.33 16.91 -7.32
N LEU A 272 -10.59 15.71 -6.83
CA LEU A 272 -11.93 15.18 -6.62
C LEU A 272 -12.47 15.57 -5.23
N GLU A 273 -13.35 16.56 -5.17
CA GLU A 273 -13.94 17.03 -3.92
C GLU A 273 -15.14 16.17 -3.45
N THR A 274 -15.97 15.70 -4.37
CA THR A 274 -17.17 14.92 -4.06
C THR A 274 -17.47 13.87 -5.11
N ALA A 275 -18.08 12.75 -4.71
CA ALA A 275 -18.50 11.66 -5.57
C ALA A 275 -19.99 11.32 -5.39
N ASP A 276 -20.60 10.72 -6.42
CA ASP A 276 -21.98 10.21 -6.38
C ASP A 276 -22.08 8.78 -5.85
N GLY A 277 -20.96 8.07 -5.78
CA GLY A 277 -20.88 6.73 -5.21
C GLY A 277 -19.46 6.25 -4.99
N ILE A 278 -19.28 5.36 -4.01
CA ILE A 278 -18.03 4.66 -3.71
C ILE A 278 -18.32 3.18 -3.69
N LEU A 279 -17.51 2.40 -4.40
CA LEU A 279 -17.41 0.95 -4.31
C LEU A 279 -16.09 0.58 -3.64
N ALA A 280 -16.14 -0.41 -2.75
CA ALA A 280 -14.96 -1.11 -2.27
C ALA A 280 -15.23 -2.62 -2.31
N ASP A 281 -14.47 -3.34 -3.13
CA ASP A 281 -14.45 -4.80 -3.22
C ASP A 281 -13.26 -5.31 -2.39
N ILE A 282 -13.54 -5.57 -1.08
CA ILE A 282 -12.48 -5.85 -0.10
C ILE A 282 -11.99 -7.28 -0.27
N GLY A 283 -10.68 -7.46 -0.36
CA GLY A 283 -10.09 -8.78 -0.44
C GLY A 283 -8.88 -8.82 -1.37
N ILE A 284 -8.61 -10.01 -1.92
CA ILE A 284 -7.51 -10.26 -2.84
C ILE A 284 -8.02 -10.44 -4.27
N SER A 285 -7.28 -9.90 -5.20
CA SER A 285 -7.57 -10.10 -6.63
C SER A 285 -7.19 -11.52 -7.07
N SER A 286 -7.84 -12.01 -8.13
CA SER A 286 -7.51 -13.34 -8.66
C SER A 286 -6.06 -13.47 -9.11
N PRO A 287 -5.44 -12.48 -9.79
CA PRO A 287 -4.01 -12.56 -10.10
C PRO A 287 -3.13 -12.76 -8.87
N GLN A 288 -3.43 -12.10 -7.75
CA GLN A 288 -2.66 -12.27 -6.51
C GLN A 288 -2.74 -13.70 -5.97
N VAL A 289 -3.88 -14.39 -6.14
CA VAL A 289 -4.05 -15.79 -5.69
C VAL A 289 -3.43 -16.78 -6.66
N ASP A 290 -3.56 -16.52 -7.97
CA ASP A 290 -3.21 -17.46 -9.02
C ASP A 290 -1.70 -17.44 -9.35
N GLN A 291 -1.02 -16.33 -9.08
CA GLN A 291 0.42 -16.19 -9.22
C GLN A 291 1.14 -16.72 -7.96
N ALA A 292 1.81 -17.88 -8.08
CA ALA A 292 2.50 -18.51 -6.94
C ALA A 292 3.59 -17.64 -6.34
N GLU A 293 4.27 -16.83 -7.15
CA GLU A 293 5.32 -15.88 -6.76
C GLU A 293 4.83 -14.75 -5.85
N ARG A 294 3.52 -14.48 -5.80
CA ARG A 294 2.92 -13.50 -4.88
C ARG A 294 2.71 -14.08 -3.46
N GLY A 295 2.76 -15.39 -3.28
CA GLY A 295 2.70 -16.06 -1.98
C GLY A 295 1.36 -16.05 -1.26
N PHE A 296 0.25 -15.71 -1.93
CA PHE A 296 -1.09 -15.72 -1.31
C PHE A 296 -1.71 -17.10 -1.21
N SER A 297 -1.27 -18.03 -2.06
CA SER A 297 -1.76 -19.41 -2.12
C SER A 297 -0.70 -20.39 -1.67
N PHE A 298 -1.14 -21.51 -1.12
CA PHE A 298 -0.31 -22.68 -0.79
C PHE A 298 -0.64 -23.89 -1.69
N LEU A 299 -1.45 -23.69 -2.72
CA LEU A 299 -1.77 -24.75 -3.70
C LEU A 299 -0.60 -25.03 -4.63
N ALA A 300 0.24 -24.02 -4.87
CA ALA A 300 1.52 -24.13 -5.53
C ALA A 300 2.60 -23.56 -4.60
N GLU A 301 3.84 -24.04 -4.77
CA GLU A 301 4.97 -23.51 -4.03
C GLU A 301 5.34 -22.13 -4.53
N GLY A 302 5.45 -21.17 -3.60
CA GLY A 302 5.86 -19.81 -3.88
C GLY A 302 6.55 -19.20 -2.64
N PRO A 303 7.19 -18.04 -2.77
CA PRO A 303 7.78 -17.33 -1.65
C PRO A 303 6.70 -16.93 -0.65
N LEU A 304 7.02 -16.92 0.64
CA LEU A 304 6.11 -16.52 1.71
C LEU A 304 6.02 -14.99 1.78
N ASP A 305 5.40 -14.34 0.78
CA ASP A 305 5.35 -12.89 0.64
C ASP A 305 4.02 -12.29 1.13
N MET A 306 2.92 -12.49 0.44
CA MET A 306 1.55 -12.01 0.72
C MET A 306 1.37 -10.48 0.69
N ARG A 307 2.31 -9.69 0.20
CA ARG A 307 2.15 -8.23 0.07
C ARG A 307 1.29 -7.90 -1.14
N MET A 308 0.24 -7.12 -0.96
CA MET A 308 -0.55 -6.55 -2.06
C MET A 308 0.26 -5.49 -2.80
N ASN A 309 0.96 -4.61 -2.05
CA ASN A 309 1.97 -3.71 -2.58
C ASN A 309 3.35 -4.36 -2.43
N PRO A 310 4.04 -4.76 -3.52
CA PRO A 310 5.37 -5.39 -3.43
C PRO A 310 6.43 -4.52 -2.75
N ALA A 311 6.27 -3.20 -2.78
CA ALA A 311 7.16 -2.25 -2.11
C ALA A 311 6.92 -2.15 -0.58
N ALA A 312 5.86 -2.78 -0.05
CA ALA A 312 5.60 -2.76 1.39
C ALA A 312 6.73 -3.47 2.16
N PRO A 313 7.16 -2.95 3.31
CA PRO A 313 8.36 -3.43 4.00
C PRO A 313 8.20 -4.78 4.70
N ARG A 314 6.98 -5.20 5.02
CA ARG A 314 6.71 -6.38 5.86
C ARG A 314 5.98 -7.46 5.06
N SER A 315 6.68 -8.55 4.79
CA SER A 315 6.10 -9.75 4.15
C SER A 315 5.62 -10.78 5.19
N ALA A 316 4.92 -11.81 4.73
CA ALA A 316 4.55 -12.94 5.58
C ALA A 316 5.78 -13.68 6.12
N ALA A 317 6.85 -13.80 5.33
CA ALA A 317 8.12 -14.38 5.79
C ALA A 317 8.71 -13.58 6.96
N ASN A 318 8.63 -12.25 6.94
CA ASN A 318 9.08 -11.43 8.05
C ASN A 318 8.27 -11.74 9.32
N ILE A 319 6.93 -11.77 9.24
CA ILE A 319 6.08 -12.09 10.38
C ILE A 319 6.41 -13.48 10.93
N VAL A 320 6.40 -14.50 10.07
CA VAL A 320 6.60 -15.90 10.46
C VAL A 320 7.96 -16.13 11.10
N ASN A 321 9.02 -15.49 10.57
CA ASN A 321 10.38 -15.75 11.04
C ASN A 321 10.83 -14.83 12.18
N THR A 322 10.17 -13.69 12.44
CA THR A 322 10.67 -12.72 13.43
C THR A 322 9.69 -12.40 14.56
N ALA A 323 8.37 -12.54 14.35
CA ALA A 323 7.38 -12.19 15.37
C ALA A 323 7.50 -13.09 16.64
N ALA A 324 7.19 -12.55 17.81
CA ALA A 324 7.14 -13.34 19.04
C ALA A 324 6.05 -14.42 18.97
N GLU A 325 6.19 -15.53 19.72
CA GLU A 325 5.17 -16.61 19.75
C GLU A 325 3.78 -16.07 20.12
N SER A 326 3.72 -15.15 21.09
CA SER A 326 2.47 -14.50 21.50
C SER A 326 1.87 -13.67 20.37
N GLU A 327 2.68 -12.87 19.66
CA GLU A 327 2.23 -12.06 18.52
C GLU A 327 1.68 -12.95 17.39
N LEU A 328 2.39 -14.01 17.05
CA LEU A 328 1.89 -14.99 16.06
C LEU A 328 0.56 -15.62 16.50
N ALA A 329 0.44 -16.00 17.77
CA ALA A 329 -0.79 -16.58 18.30
C ALA A 329 -1.94 -15.58 18.25
N ASP A 330 -1.69 -14.31 18.55
CA ASP A 330 -2.68 -13.24 18.50
C ASP A 330 -3.14 -12.95 17.06
N ILE A 331 -2.20 -12.86 16.10
CA ILE A 331 -2.52 -12.73 14.67
C ILE A 331 -3.43 -13.88 14.21
N LEU A 332 -3.05 -15.11 14.48
CA LEU A 332 -3.81 -16.29 14.09
C LEU A 332 -5.21 -16.34 14.75
N TRP A 333 -5.31 -15.91 16.00
CA TRP A 333 -6.57 -15.84 16.73
C TRP A 333 -7.47 -14.70 16.23
N GLN A 334 -6.96 -13.50 16.15
CA GLN A 334 -7.76 -12.30 15.84
C GLN A 334 -8.20 -12.27 14.37
N TYR A 335 -7.31 -12.60 13.45
CA TYR A 335 -7.55 -12.48 12.01
C TYR A 335 -7.93 -13.80 11.32
N GLY A 336 -7.58 -14.94 11.93
CA GLY A 336 -7.95 -16.26 11.41
C GLY A 336 -9.13 -16.89 12.12
N GLU A 337 -9.54 -16.35 13.28
CA GLU A 337 -10.48 -17.01 14.19
C GLU A 337 -10.04 -18.48 14.48
N GLU A 338 -8.69 -18.70 14.53
CA GLU A 338 -8.09 -20.04 14.63
C GLU A 338 -7.95 -20.46 16.10
N ARG A 339 -8.73 -21.45 16.50
CA ARG A 339 -8.77 -21.91 17.90
C ARG A 339 -7.46 -22.54 18.37
N ALA A 340 -6.69 -23.14 17.47
CA ALA A 340 -5.39 -23.72 17.75
C ALA A 340 -4.22 -22.74 17.61
N SER A 341 -4.48 -21.44 17.56
CA SER A 341 -3.51 -20.37 17.30
C SER A 341 -2.22 -20.51 18.11
N ARG A 342 -2.30 -20.78 19.41
CA ARG A 342 -1.14 -20.97 20.30
C ARG A 342 -0.30 -22.20 19.93
N ALA A 343 -0.95 -23.31 19.58
CA ALA A 343 -0.25 -24.54 19.21
C ALA A 343 0.46 -24.36 17.86
N ILE A 344 -0.18 -23.69 16.90
CA ILE A 344 0.39 -23.37 15.59
C ILE A 344 1.56 -22.40 15.77
N ALA A 345 1.40 -21.30 16.51
CA ALA A 345 2.47 -20.34 16.77
C ALA A 345 3.70 -20.99 17.38
N ARG A 346 3.51 -21.85 18.41
CA ARG A 346 4.60 -22.63 19.02
C ARG A 346 5.30 -23.52 18.00
N ARG A 347 4.55 -24.20 17.15
CA ARG A 347 5.12 -25.07 16.11
C ARG A 347 5.93 -24.28 15.10
N ILE A 348 5.43 -23.13 14.64
CA ILE A 348 6.16 -22.20 13.75
C ILE A 348 7.48 -21.77 14.39
N VAL A 349 7.46 -21.36 15.66
CA VAL A 349 8.66 -20.94 16.39
C VAL A 349 9.69 -22.07 16.52
N GLN A 350 9.22 -23.31 16.76
CA GLN A 350 10.10 -24.50 16.81
C GLN A 350 10.73 -24.80 15.44
N GLU A 351 9.98 -24.71 14.36
CA GLU A 351 10.50 -25.03 13.02
C GLU A 351 11.43 -23.94 12.50
N ARG A 352 11.08 -22.63 12.66
CA ARG A 352 11.98 -21.55 12.24
C ARG A 352 13.30 -21.49 13.00
N ALA A 353 13.36 -22.06 14.23
CA ALA A 353 14.60 -22.20 14.99
C ALA A 353 15.58 -23.19 14.36
N LYS A 354 15.11 -24.14 13.53
CA LYS A 354 15.94 -25.10 12.80
C LYS A 354 16.41 -24.52 11.47
N ALA A 355 15.52 -23.88 10.72
CA ALA A 355 15.78 -23.21 9.47
C ALA A 355 14.68 -22.17 9.16
N PRO A 356 14.98 -21.05 8.48
CA PRO A 356 13.99 -20.07 8.07
C PRO A 356 12.87 -20.71 7.25
N ILE A 357 11.62 -20.33 7.51
CA ILE A 357 10.45 -20.73 6.73
C ILE A 357 10.32 -19.75 5.56
N THR A 358 10.51 -20.24 4.34
CA THR A 358 10.64 -19.38 3.15
C THR A 358 9.52 -19.55 2.13
N THR A 359 8.85 -20.74 2.11
CA THR A 359 7.83 -21.03 1.11
C THR A 359 6.44 -21.21 1.72
N THR A 360 5.42 -20.99 0.90
CA THR A 360 4.02 -21.14 1.28
C THR A 360 3.67 -22.59 1.63
N THR A 361 4.16 -23.54 0.86
CA THR A 361 3.94 -24.97 1.10
C THR A 361 4.57 -25.44 2.40
N GLN A 362 5.81 -25.02 2.68
CA GLN A 362 6.50 -25.30 3.93
C GLN A 362 5.69 -24.84 5.16
N LEU A 363 5.17 -23.59 5.12
CA LEU A 363 4.32 -23.09 6.19
C LEU A 363 3.01 -23.87 6.30
N ALA A 364 2.37 -24.19 5.17
CA ALA A 364 1.12 -24.94 5.14
C ALA A 364 1.28 -26.34 5.77
N ASP A 365 2.39 -27.04 5.49
CA ASP A 365 2.71 -28.35 6.07
C ASP A 365 2.98 -28.26 7.58
N ILE A 366 3.69 -27.23 8.04
CA ILE A 366 3.89 -26.96 9.48
C ILE A 366 2.53 -26.82 10.19
N ILE A 367 1.63 -26.01 9.63
CA ILE A 367 0.28 -25.80 10.19
C ILE A 367 -0.53 -27.10 10.16
N ALA A 368 -0.51 -27.84 9.04
CA ALA A 368 -1.22 -29.10 8.89
C ALA A 368 -0.70 -30.18 9.87
N SER A 369 0.56 -30.13 10.29
CA SER A 369 1.11 -31.06 11.29
C SER A 369 0.51 -30.87 12.68
N VAL A 370 -0.09 -29.71 12.97
CA VAL A 370 -0.74 -29.38 14.26
C VAL A 370 -2.23 -29.64 14.20
N LEU A 371 -2.85 -29.46 13.04
CA LEU A 371 -4.29 -29.50 12.85
C LEU A 371 -4.72 -30.78 12.14
N PRO A 372 -5.63 -31.58 12.72
CA PRO A 372 -6.23 -32.71 12.01
C PRO A 372 -7.04 -32.21 10.82
N ARG A 373 -6.93 -32.88 9.67
CA ARG A 373 -7.73 -32.57 8.48
C ARG A 373 -9.20 -32.86 8.77
N LYS A 374 -10.01 -31.80 8.94
CA LYS A 374 -11.45 -31.89 9.17
C LYS A 374 -12.19 -31.20 8.04
N GLY A 375 -12.97 -31.95 7.27
CA GLY A 375 -13.81 -31.40 6.20
C GLY A 375 -13.08 -31.13 4.87
N LYS A 376 -13.71 -30.27 4.02
CA LYS A 376 -13.25 -29.98 2.67
C LYS A 376 -12.17 -28.89 2.60
N GLN A 377 -12.05 -28.08 3.65
CA GLN A 377 -11.14 -26.94 3.70
C GLN A 377 -9.77 -27.36 4.22
N HIS A 378 -8.70 -26.86 3.61
CA HIS A 378 -7.33 -27.14 4.05
C HIS A 378 -7.09 -26.52 5.45
N PRO A 379 -6.38 -27.22 6.36
CA PRO A 379 -6.11 -26.70 7.72
C PRO A 379 -5.43 -25.34 7.75
N ALA A 380 -4.54 -25.03 6.82
CA ALA A 380 -3.80 -23.79 6.77
C ALA A 380 -4.62 -22.55 6.30
N THR A 381 -5.83 -22.74 5.75
CA THR A 381 -6.59 -21.64 5.14
C THR A 381 -6.80 -20.47 6.07
N ARG A 382 -7.20 -20.70 7.32
CA ARG A 382 -7.43 -19.63 8.31
C ARG A 382 -6.15 -18.91 8.71
N SER A 383 -5.06 -19.67 8.84
CA SER A 383 -3.75 -19.10 9.18
C SER A 383 -3.18 -18.24 8.03
N PHE A 384 -3.36 -18.66 6.78
CA PHE A 384 -2.99 -17.85 5.61
C PHE A 384 -3.83 -16.59 5.52
N GLN A 385 -5.15 -16.67 5.73
CA GLN A 385 -6.00 -15.48 5.85
C GLN A 385 -5.50 -14.53 6.95
N ALA A 386 -5.16 -15.06 8.13
CA ALA A 386 -4.68 -14.25 9.24
C ALA A 386 -3.37 -13.51 8.92
N LEU A 387 -2.41 -14.22 8.33
CA LEU A 387 -1.14 -13.61 7.92
C LEU A 387 -1.33 -12.55 6.84
N ARG A 388 -2.18 -12.83 5.84
CA ARG A 388 -2.52 -11.88 4.78
C ARG A 388 -3.08 -10.58 5.34
N ILE A 389 -4.08 -10.69 6.23
CA ILE A 389 -4.69 -9.54 6.90
C ILE A 389 -3.63 -8.76 7.70
N ALA A 390 -2.73 -9.47 8.41
CA ALA A 390 -1.68 -8.84 9.20
C ALA A 390 -0.60 -8.16 8.35
N VAL A 391 -0.22 -8.77 7.21
CA VAL A 391 0.78 -8.21 6.27
C VAL A 391 0.29 -6.91 5.66
N ASN A 392 -0.99 -6.87 5.25
CA ASN A 392 -1.56 -5.75 4.49
C ASN A 392 -2.37 -4.78 5.36
N ASP A 393 -2.53 -5.06 6.66
CA ASP A 393 -3.39 -4.31 7.59
C ASP A 393 -4.79 -4.05 7.00
N GLU A 394 -5.40 -5.11 6.45
CA GLU A 394 -6.64 -5.02 5.67
C GLU A 394 -7.80 -4.45 6.48
N LEU A 395 -7.94 -4.88 7.75
CA LEU A 395 -9.01 -4.40 8.62
C LEU A 395 -8.80 -2.94 9.03
N GLY A 396 -7.55 -2.52 9.31
CA GLY A 396 -7.24 -1.12 9.59
C GLY A 396 -7.47 -0.22 8.38
N ALA A 397 -7.20 -0.72 7.18
CA ALA A 397 -7.51 0.00 5.94
C ALA A 397 -9.03 0.13 5.72
N LEU A 398 -9.78 -0.94 5.98
CA LEU A 398 -11.24 -0.92 5.90
C LEU A 398 -11.86 0.05 6.91
N ASP A 399 -11.42 0.03 8.17
CA ASP A 399 -11.92 0.94 9.20
C ASP A 399 -11.66 2.40 8.81
N ALA A 400 -10.47 2.73 8.28
CA ALA A 400 -10.14 4.08 7.82
C ALA A 400 -11.04 4.54 6.65
N LEU A 401 -11.31 3.67 5.67
CA LEU A 401 -12.22 3.96 4.57
C LEU A 401 -13.65 4.17 5.08
N LEU A 402 -14.13 3.34 6.01
CA LEU A 402 -15.45 3.47 6.60
C LEU A 402 -15.62 4.83 7.29
N GLU A 403 -14.68 5.24 8.12
CA GLU A 403 -14.74 6.51 8.87
C GLU A 403 -14.64 7.73 7.96
N SER A 404 -13.90 7.67 6.86
CA SER A 404 -13.68 8.81 5.96
C SER A 404 -14.62 8.86 4.76
N GLY A 405 -15.07 7.72 4.24
CA GLY A 405 -15.73 7.61 2.92
C GLY A 405 -17.01 8.43 2.78
N LEU A 406 -17.85 8.50 3.82
CA LEU A 406 -19.07 9.32 3.77
C LEU A 406 -18.77 10.82 3.54
N SER A 407 -17.59 11.31 3.93
CA SER A 407 -17.19 12.70 3.73
C SER A 407 -17.02 13.08 2.26
N LEU A 408 -16.67 12.10 1.43
CA LEU A 408 -16.50 12.28 -0.01
C LEU A 408 -17.83 12.23 -0.78
N LEU A 409 -18.87 11.60 -0.24
CA LEU A 409 -20.14 11.46 -0.92
C LEU A 409 -20.97 12.74 -0.89
N LYS A 410 -21.64 13.02 -2.01
CA LYS A 410 -22.75 13.98 -2.08
C LYS A 410 -23.96 13.44 -1.29
N SER A 411 -24.91 14.30 -0.91
CA SER A 411 -26.23 13.85 -0.42
C SER A 411 -26.91 13.00 -1.50
N GLY A 412 -27.48 11.84 -1.13
CA GLY A 412 -28.01 10.84 -2.05
C GLY A 412 -26.93 9.95 -2.68
N GLY A 413 -25.64 10.20 -2.41
CA GLY A 413 -24.53 9.36 -2.86
C GLY A 413 -24.50 8.02 -2.11
N ARG A 414 -24.05 6.96 -2.78
CA ARG A 414 -24.09 5.60 -2.24
C ARG A 414 -22.71 5.05 -1.92
N PHE A 415 -22.63 4.35 -0.78
CA PHE A 415 -21.47 3.64 -0.33
C PHE A 415 -21.73 2.14 -0.36
N ALA A 416 -21.09 1.44 -1.28
CA ALA A 416 -21.23 0.01 -1.54
C ALA A 416 -19.95 -0.73 -1.17
N ILE A 417 -20.05 -1.77 -0.33
CA ILE A 417 -18.89 -2.55 0.12
C ILE A 417 -19.18 -4.03 -0.05
N ILE A 418 -18.28 -4.72 -0.75
CA ILE A 418 -18.25 -6.18 -0.87
C ILE A 418 -17.22 -6.71 0.11
N THR A 419 -17.60 -7.72 0.89
CA THR A 419 -16.76 -8.39 1.89
C THR A 419 -16.77 -9.90 1.66
N PHE A 420 -15.68 -10.60 2.01
CA PHE A 420 -15.50 -12.03 1.76
C PHE A 420 -15.38 -12.88 3.02
N HIS A 421 -15.16 -12.28 4.19
CA HIS A 421 -15.09 -13.00 5.45
C HIS A 421 -15.80 -12.28 6.60
N SER A 422 -15.99 -13.04 7.69
CA SER A 422 -16.78 -12.61 8.86
C SER A 422 -16.29 -11.34 9.53
N LEU A 423 -14.97 -11.09 9.56
CA LEU A 423 -14.38 -9.92 10.22
C LEU A 423 -14.72 -8.66 9.46
N GLU A 424 -14.53 -8.66 8.13
CA GLU A 424 -14.88 -7.54 7.25
C GLU A 424 -16.39 -7.23 7.33
N ASP A 425 -17.25 -8.27 7.14
CA ASP A 425 -18.70 -8.10 7.17
C ASP A 425 -19.17 -7.54 8.52
N ARG A 426 -18.51 -7.95 9.62
CA ARG A 426 -18.80 -7.45 10.97
C ARG A 426 -18.42 -5.98 11.13
N ALA A 427 -17.25 -5.57 10.62
CA ALA A 427 -16.79 -4.18 10.65
C ALA A 427 -17.77 -3.28 9.86
N VAL A 428 -18.04 -3.63 8.59
CA VAL A 428 -18.99 -2.89 7.74
C VAL A 428 -20.38 -2.82 8.35
N LYS A 429 -20.90 -3.94 8.86
CA LYS A 429 -22.21 -3.97 9.50
C LYS A 429 -22.29 -3.04 10.71
N ARG A 430 -21.28 -3.08 11.59
CA ARG A 430 -21.24 -2.24 12.79
C ARG A 430 -21.19 -0.75 12.43
N TYR A 431 -20.37 -0.38 11.47
CA TYR A 431 -20.30 0.98 11.00
C TYR A 431 -21.63 1.44 10.37
N PHE A 432 -22.20 0.64 9.45
CA PHE A 432 -23.48 0.96 8.82
C PHE A 432 -24.61 1.07 9.83
N ASP A 433 -24.70 0.14 10.79
CA ASP A 433 -25.67 0.20 11.89
C ASP A 433 -25.52 1.50 12.70
N ARG A 434 -24.28 1.95 12.94
CA ARG A 434 -23.97 3.18 13.68
C ARG A 434 -24.49 4.43 12.96
N VAL A 435 -24.17 4.57 11.67
CA VAL A 435 -24.47 5.78 10.89
C VAL A 435 -25.89 5.80 10.31
N THR A 436 -26.63 4.69 10.35
CA THR A 436 -28.00 4.59 9.77
C THR A 436 -29.12 4.52 10.80
N ARG A 437 -28.81 4.47 12.09
CA ARG A 437 -29.82 4.52 13.15
C ARG A 437 -30.09 5.96 13.53
N PRO A 438 -31.34 6.46 13.42
CA PRO A 438 -31.66 7.82 13.80
C PRO A 438 -31.59 8.06 15.31
N GLU A 439 -31.78 6.99 16.09
CA GLU A 439 -31.79 7.04 17.55
C GLU A 439 -30.93 5.94 18.13
N ILE A 440 -30.34 6.22 19.31
CA ILE A 440 -29.63 5.26 20.15
C ILE A 440 -30.48 5.02 21.39
N ASP A 441 -30.75 3.76 21.66
CA ASP A 441 -31.38 3.32 22.90
C ASP A 441 -30.35 2.54 23.76
N ARG A 442 -30.34 2.83 25.06
CA ARG A 442 -29.53 2.12 26.04
C ARG A 442 -30.40 1.75 27.25
N PRO A 443 -30.18 0.57 27.88
CA PRO A 443 -30.99 0.13 29.02
C PRO A 443 -31.03 1.13 30.19
N GLU A 444 -30.00 1.97 30.34
CA GLU A 444 -29.90 2.96 31.41
C GLU A 444 -30.64 4.28 31.10
N TRP A 445 -31.15 4.43 29.89
CA TRP A 445 -31.82 5.67 29.47
C TRP A 445 -33.35 5.56 29.61
N PRO A 446 -34.00 6.62 30.09
CA PRO A 446 -35.47 6.63 30.21
C PRO A 446 -36.20 6.64 28.86
N ALA A 447 -35.50 7.05 27.79
CA ALA A 447 -35.99 7.05 26.42
C ALA A 447 -34.82 7.06 25.42
N PRO A 448 -35.03 6.59 24.16
CA PRO A 448 -34.06 6.71 23.10
C PRO A 448 -33.62 8.17 22.87
N ARG A 449 -32.39 8.39 22.46
CA ARG A 449 -31.83 9.71 22.17
C ARG A 449 -31.44 9.82 20.70
N PRO A 450 -31.52 11.02 20.10
CA PRO A 450 -31.03 11.24 18.76
C PRO A 450 -29.57 10.78 18.62
N ASN A 451 -29.28 10.08 17.52
CA ASN A 451 -27.95 9.63 17.22
C ASN A 451 -27.16 10.76 16.50
N PRO A 452 -26.08 11.30 17.12
CA PRO A 452 -25.30 12.37 16.49
C PRO A 452 -24.53 11.90 15.24
N GLU A 453 -24.34 10.58 15.05
CA GLU A 453 -23.65 10.00 13.91
C GLU A 453 -24.62 9.58 12.78
N TYR A 454 -25.94 9.86 12.92
CA TYR A 454 -26.92 9.55 11.89
C TYR A 454 -26.68 10.40 10.64
N ALA A 455 -26.11 9.77 9.61
CA ALA A 455 -25.68 10.45 8.39
C ALA A 455 -26.06 9.70 7.09
N ALA A 456 -26.68 8.51 7.23
CA ALA A 456 -27.01 7.68 6.07
C ALA A 456 -28.30 6.88 6.31
N ARG A 457 -28.85 6.30 5.24
CA ARG A 457 -29.92 5.32 5.30
C ARG A 457 -29.54 4.00 4.65
N LEU A 458 -30.07 2.87 5.13
CA LEU A 458 -29.86 1.57 4.51
C LEU A 458 -30.55 1.52 3.16
N VAL A 459 -29.83 1.12 2.11
CA VAL A 459 -30.43 0.81 0.81
C VAL A 459 -31.07 -0.59 0.86
N THR A 460 -30.38 -1.53 1.52
CA THR A 460 -30.92 -2.87 1.75
C THR A 460 -30.71 -3.27 3.22
N ARG A 461 -31.73 -3.93 3.82
CA ARG A 461 -31.63 -4.42 5.22
C ARG A 461 -30.76 -5.65 5.35
N LYS A 462 -30.71 -6.51 4.32
CA LYS A 462 -29.88 -7.72 4.26
C LYS A 462 -28.79 -7.52 3.23
N PRO A 463 -27.62 -8.16 3.40
CA PRO A 463 -26.60 -8.11 2.36
C PRO A 463 -27.11 -8.81 1.10
N ILE A 464 -26.73 -8.27 -0.05
CA ILE A 464 -26.89 -8.92 -1.36
C ILE A 464 -25.80 -9.99 -1.43
N VAL A 465 -26.15 -11.18 -1.88
CA VAL A 465 -25.24 -12.33 -2.05
C VAL A 465 -25.31 -12.85 -3.48
N ALA A 466 -24.28 -13.56 -3.91
CA ALA A 466 -24.21 -14.11 -5.26
C ALA A 466 -25.37 -15.05 -5.57
N SER A 467 -25.87 -14.98 -6.78
CA SER A 467 -26.91 -15.87 -7.30
C SER A 467 -26.36 -17.31 -7.51
N GLU A 468 -27.26 -18.28 -7.61
CA GLU A 468 -26.84 -19.67 -7.91
C GLU A 468 -26.12 -19.77 -9.25
N ALA A 469 -26.49 -18.99 -10.25
CA ALA A 469 -25.82 -18.92 -11.55
C ALA A 469 -24.41 -18.37 -11.42
N GLU A 470 -24.21 -17.31 -10.63
CA GLU A 470 -22.89 -16.76 -10.37
C GLU A 470 -22.03 -17.75 -9.57
N LEU A 471 -22.58 -18.41 -8.56
CA LEU A 471 -21.87 -19.41 -7.77
C LEU A 471 -21.38 -20.60 -8.60
N ALA A 472 -22.15 -21.01 -9.62
CA ALA A 472 -21.78 -22.06 -10.55
C ALA A 472 -20.63 -21.61 -11.47
N ALA A 473 -20.63 -20.34 -11.90
CA ALA A 473 -19.59 -19.76 -12.77
C ALA A 473 -18.35 -19.30 -11.96
N ASN A 474 -18.53 -18.79 -10.74
CA ASN A 474 -17.48 -18.24 -9.91
C ASN A 474 -17.59 -18.72 -8.45
N PRO A 475 -16.96 -19.84 -8.07
CA PRO A 475 -16.98 -20.33 -6.69
C PRO A 475 -16.40 -19.35 -5.66
N ARG A 476 -15.60 -18.35 -6.08
CA ARG A 476 -15.06 -17.29 -5.20
C ARG A 476 -16.13 -16.37 -4.65
N ALA A 477 -17.26 -16.22 -5.35
CA ALA A 477 -18.40 -15.42 -4.92
C ALA A 477 -19.16 -16.01 -3.72
N ARG A 478 -18.89 -17.27 -3.33
CA ARG A 478 -19.66 -17.98 -2.28
C ARG A 478 -19.73 -17.25 -0.94
N SER A 479 -18.70 -16.54 -0.55
CA SER A 479 -18.63 -15.84 0.73
C SER A 479 -18.92 -14.35 0.61
N ALA A 480 -19.10 -13.85 -0.63
CA ALA A 480 -19.29 -12.45 -0.91
C ALA A 480 -20.61 -11.91 -0.34
N LYS A 481 -20.53 -10.72 0.24
CA LYS A 481 -21.69 -9.99 0.77
C LYS A 481 -21.55 -8.51 0.42
N LEU A 482 -22.47 -8.02 -0.37
CA LEU A 482 -22.57 -6.60 -0.70
C LEU A 482 -23.52 -5.90 0.28
N ARG A 483 -23.06 -4.83 0.89
CA ARG A 483 -23.86 -3.91 1.71
C ARG A 483 -23.81 -2.52 1.14
N VAL A 484 -24.93 -1.82 1.20
CA VAL A 484 -25.08 -0.48 0.61
C VAL A 484 -25.82 0.44 1.56
N ILE A 485 -25.27 1.64 1.76
CA ILE A 485 -25.95 2.77 2.40
C ILE A 485 -25.98 3.96 1.46
N GLU A 486 -26.89 4.89 1.72
CA GLU A 486 -27.04 6.14 0.97
C GLU A 486 -26.91 7.30 1.95
N LYS A 487 -26.05 8.27 1.64
CA LYS A 487 -25.84 9.47 2.46
C LYS A 487 -27.08 10.36 2.45
N LEU A 488 -27.43 10.92 3.60
CA LEU A 488 -28.55 11.86 3.78
C LEU A 488 -28.26 13.24 3.20
#